data_71a00fba9b7dae496db9523e6b9fc6c3
#
_entry.id   71a00fba9b7dae496db9523e6b9fc6c3
#
_cell.length_a   1.000
_cell.length_b   1.000
_cell.length_c   1.000
_cell.angle_alpha   90.00
_cell.angle_beta   90.00
_cell.angle_gamma   90.00
#
_symmetry.space_group_name_H-M   'P 1'
#
loop_
_entity.id
_entity.type
_entity.pdbx_description
1 polymer ?
#
loop_
_entity_poly.entity_id
_entity_poly.type
_entity_poly.pdbx_seq_one_letter_code
_entity_poly.pdbx_strand_id
1 'polypeptide(L)'
;MNPMNEVRIEKATVSIGVGEAGERLERAITLLESMFDQSPVKTYSKVTNPEWGIRKRQPIACKLTLRGEKADKAIDMVLEGISRNIKPTQFDAQGNLSFGIREHIDIPGMRYNPDIGIFGMNVSVTFEKPGYRIARRKIRQKKVPQKHRISKEETMKFMEENFNVNYVTE
;
A
#
# COMPACT_ATOMS: atom_id res chain seq x y z
N MET A 1 7.59 8.62 27.51
CA MET A 1 7.93 8.80 26.08
C MET A 1 7.28 10.07 25.55
N ASN A 2 7.92 10.84 24.66
CA ASN A 2 7.28 12.03 24.09
C ASN A 2 6.27 11.57 23.02
N PRO A 3 4.97 11.87 23.14
CA PRO A 3 3.95 11.43 22.18
C PRO A 3 4.16 11.96 20.75
N MET A 4 4.99 13.00 20.59
CA MET A 4 5.37 13.52 19.26
C MET A 4 6.37 12.62 18.50
N ASN A 5 6.98 11.65 19.16
CA ASN A 5 7.91 10.70 18.53
C ASN A 5 7.28 9.33 18.22
N GLU A 6 6.02 9.15 18.58
CA GLU A 6 5.30 7.92 18.32
C GLU A 6 5.08 7.71 16.81
N VAL A 7 5.47 6.55 16.31
CA VAL A 7 5.24 6.17 14.90
C VAL A 7 3.82 5.66 14.77
N ARG A 8 3.14 6.09 13.72
CA ARG A 8 1.79 5.60 13.37
C ARG A 8 1.63 5.43 11.87
N ILE A 9 0.67 4.63 11.48
CA ILE A 9 0.32 4.45 10.08
C ILE A 9 -0.47 5.67 9.59
N GLU A 10 0.02 6.33 8.55
CA GLU A 10 -0.72 7.39 7.87
C GLU A 10 -1.78 6.81 6.94
N LYS A 11 -1.37 5.85 6.12
CA LYS A 11 -2.20 5.20 5.12
C LYS A 11 -1.58 3.90 4.65
N ALA A 12 -2.44 2.99 4.21
CA ALA A 12 -2.10 1.86 3.37
C ALA A 12 -2.69 2.06 1.98
N THR A 13 -1.91 1.84 0.95
CA THR A 13 -2.35 1.93 -0.44
C THR A 13 -2.16 0.58 -1.10
N VAL A 14 -3.26 -0.01 -1.54
CA VAL A 14 -3.26 -1.25 -2.32
C VAL A 14 -3.51 -0.90 -3.77
N SER A 15 -2.72 -1.43 -4.68
CA SER A 15 -2.84 -1.16 -6.12
C SER A 15 -2.72 -2.42 -6.94
N ILE A 16 -3.57 -2.53 -7.96
CA ILE A 16 -3.55 -3.61 -8.96
C ILE A 16 -3.30 -2.98 -10.31
N GLY A 17 -2.19 -3.34 -10.95
CA GLY A 17 -1.86 -2.94 -12.31
C GLY A 17 -2.34 -3.99 -13.31
N VAL A 18 -3.23 -3.60 -14.21
CA VAL A 18 -3.78 -4.49 -15.23
C VAL A 18 -3.12 -4.28 -16.60
N GLY A 19 -2.73 -3.03 -16.88
CA GLY A 19 -2.08 -2.65 -18.14
C GLY A 19 -3.06 -2.37 -19.28
N GLU A 20 -4.30 -2.81 -19.19
CA GLU A 20 -5.33 -2.65 -20.22
C GLU A 20 -6.64 -2.11 -19.63
N ALA A 21 -7.42 -1.45 -20.46
CA ALA A 21 -8.77 -1.02 -20.12
C ALA A 21 -9.76 -2.14 -20.49
N GLY A 22 -10.83 -2.26 -19.73
CA GLY A 22 -11.92 -3.18 -20.06
C GLY A 22 -12.32 -4.05 -18.88
N GLU A 23 -12.90 -5.20 -19.21
CA GLU A 23 -13.51 -6.12 -18.25
C GLU A 23 -12.55 -6.58 -17.15
N ARG A 24 -11.29 -6.83 -17.50
CA ARG A 24 -10.26 -7.25 -16.54
C ARG A 24 -10.01 -6.18 -15.45
N LEU A 25 -10.07 -4.89 -15.83
CA LEU A 25 -9.95 -3.80 -14.87
C LEU A 25 -11.17 -3.72 -13.94
N GLU A 26 -12.39 -3.93 -14.47
CA GLU A 26 -13.60 -3.93 -13.66
C GLU A 26 -13.59 -5.12 -12.66
N ARG A 27 -13.12 -6.28 -13.08
CA ARG A 27 -12.93 -7.43 -12.19
C ARG A 27 -11.93 -7.12 -11.06
N ALA A 28 -10.82 -6.42 -11.35
CA ALA A 28 -9.87 -5.99 -10.34
C ALA A 28 -10.47 -4.97 -9.35
N ILE A 29 -11.37 -4.10 -9.82
CA ILE A 29 -12.11 -3.17 -8.97
C ILE A 29 -13.04 -3.93 -8.03
N THR A 30 -13.85 -4.85 -8.58
CA THR A 30 -14.77 -5.69 -7.79
C THR A 30 -14.01 -6.51 -6.73
N LEU A 31 -12.83 -7.03 -7.07
CA LEU A 31 -11.99 -7.72 -6.11
C LEU A 31 -11.60 -6.82 -4.93
N LEU A 32 -11.05 -5.63 -5.20
CA LEU A 32 -10.65 -4.71 -4.13
C LEU A 32 -11.84 -4.23 -3.28
N GLU A 33 -13.00 -4.02 -3.89
CA GLU A 33 -14.24 -3.68 -3.17
C GLU A 33 -14.67 -4.80 -2.22
N SER A 34 -14.63 -6.04 -2.70
CA SER A 34 -14.99 -7.21 -1.88
C SER A 34 -14.02 -7.46 -0.73
N MET A 35 -12.72 -7.13 -0.90
CA MET A 35 -11.70 -7.35 0.11
C MET A 35 -11.72 -6.31 1.23
N PHE A 36 -11.94 -5.05 0.90
CA PHE A 36 -11.72 -3.93 1.83
C PHE A 36 -12.97 -3.10 2.14
N ASP A 37 -14.11 -3.48 1.59
CA ASP A 37 -15.39 -2.76 1.76
C ASP A 37 -15.26 -1.25 1.53
N GLN A 38 -14.54 -0.90 0.45
CA GLN A 38 -14.33 0.48 0.02
C GLN A 38 -14.06 0.55 -1.49
N SER A 39 -14.70 1.49 -2.18
CA SER A 39 -14.56 1.65 -3.62
C SER A 39 -13.17 2.14 -4.04
N PRO A 40 -12.46 1.41 -4.91
CA PRO A 40 -11.16 1.81 -5.43
C PRO A 40 -11.29 2.87 -6.53
N VAL A 41 -10.20 3.58 -6.78
CA VAL A 41 -10.12 4.62 -7.81
C VAL A 41 -9.35 4.08 -9.02
N LYS A 42 -9.90 4.25 -10.22
CA LYS A 42 -9.20 3.97 -11.48
C LYS A 42 -8.02 4.90 -11.66
N THR A 43 -6.90 4.37 -12.09
CA THR A 43 -5.71 5.16 -12.40
C THR A 43 -5.46 5.16 -13.90
N TYR A 44 -5.09 6.33 -14.42
CA TYR A 44 -4.97 6.58 -15.86
C TYR A 44 -3.51 6.72 -16.27
N SER A 45 -3.19 6.25 -17.47
CA SER A 45 -1.87 6.46 -18.05
C SER A 45 -1.59 7.94 -18.28
N LYS A 46 -0.38 8.38 -17.93
CA LYS A 46 0.10 9.74 -18.17
C LYS A 46 0.73 9.91 -19.56
N VAL A 47 1.22 8.82 -20.13
CA VAL A 47 1.98 8.78 -21.39
C VAL A 47 1.36 7.76 -22.32
N THR A 48 1.50 7.97 -23.64
CA THR A 48 1.22 6.96 -24.67
C THR A 48 2.45 6.09 -24.84
N ASN A 49 2.28 4.77 -24.76
CA ASN A 49 3.32 3.80 -25.09
C ASN A 49 2.77 2.78 -26.10
N PRO A 50 3.16 2.91 -27.39
CA PRO A 50 2.69 2.02 -28.44
C PRO A 50 3.11 0.55 -28.23
N GLU A 51 4.30 0.31 -27.68
CA GLU A 51 4.81 -1.05 -27.44
C GLU A 51 3.90 -1.86 -26.51
N TRP A 52 3.29 -1.20 -25.54
CA TRP A 52 2.36 -1.82 -24.59
C TRP A 52 0.89 -1.59 -24.94
N GLY A 53 0.60 -0.99 -26.10
CA GLY A 53 -0.77 -0.67 -26.53
C GLY A 53 -1.48 0.35 -25.63
N ILE A 54 -0.75 1.11 -24.83
CA ILE A 54 -1.30 2.05 -23.85
C ILE A 54 -1.40 3.45 -24.45
N ARG A 55 -2.57 4.07 -24.32
CA ARG A 55 -2.80 5.46 -24.73
C ARG A 55 -2.89 6.37 -23.52
N LYS A 56 -2.49 7.64 -23.71
CA LYS A 56 -2.66 8.67 -22.70
C LYS A 56 -4.12 8.77 -22.24
N ARG A 57 -4.35 8.88 -20.95
CA ARG A 57 -5.66 8.92 -20.29
C ARG A 57 -6.46 7.61 -20.37
N GLN A 58 -5.87 6.52 -20.79
CA GLN A 58 -6.50 5.21 -20.72
C GLN A 58 -6.44 4.70 -19.25
N PRO A 59 -7.55 4.16 -18.69
CA PRO A 59 -7.51 3.52 -17.38
C PRO A 59 -6.75 2.19 -17.49
N ILE A 60 -5.70 2.02 -16.69
CA ILE A 60 -4.79 0.86 -16.77
C ILE A 60 -4.61 0.14 -15.44
N ALA A 61 -5.04 0.75 -14.35
CA ALA A 61 -4.91 0.16 -13.03
C ALA A 61 -5.99 0.70 -12.08
N CYS A 62 -6.14 0.07 -10.93
CA CYS A 62 -6.95 0.57 -9.84
C CYS A 62 -6.11 0.65 -8.56
N LYS A 63 -6.47 1.57 -7.68
CA LYS A 63 -5.85 1.73 -6.36
C LYS A 63 -6.88 2.04 -5.30
N LEU A 64 -6.61 1.57 -4.11
CA LEU A 64 -7.38 1.83 -2.92
C LEU A 64 -6.47 2.44 -1.86
N THR A 65 -6.94 3.48 -1.16
CA THR A 65 -6.18 4.11 -0.07
C THR A 65 -6.99 4.02 1.21
N LEU A 66 -6.45 3.30 2.18
CA LEU A 66 -7.06 3.05 3.48
C LEU A 66 -6.37 3.89 4.55
N ARG A 67 -7.12 4.31 5.58
CA ARG A 67 -6.62 5.12 6.70
C ARG A 67 -7.25 4.68 8.01
N GLY A 68 -6.56 4.96 9.15
CA GLY A 68 -7.03 4.60 10.48
C GLY A 68 -7.22 3.09 10.64
N GLU A 69 -8.19 2.69 11.41
CA GLU A 69 -8.48 1.27 11.72
C GLU A 69 -8.65 0.37 10.49
N LYS A 70 -9.18 0.92 9.38
CA LYS A 70 -9.27 0.17 8.12
C LYS A 70 -7.89 -0.15 7.53
N ALA A 71 -6.93 0.77 7.68
CA ALA A 71 -5.57 0.54 7.22
C ALA A 71 -4.88 -0.54 8.06
N ASP A 72 -5.05 -0.51 9.38
CA ASP A 72 -4.44 -1.48 10.28
C ASP A 72 -4.95 -2.89 10.00
N LYS A 73 -6.28 -3.06 9.86
CA LYS A 73 -6.90 -4.35 9.50
C LYS A 73 -6.44 -4.85 8.13
N ALA A 74 -6.36 -3.95 7.14
CA ALA A 74 -5.92 -4.31 5.81
C ALA A 74 -4.46 -4.74 5.78
N ILE A 75 -3.60 -4.06 6.53
CA ILE A 75 -2.18 -4.42 6.62
C ILE A 75 -2.03 -5.80 7.27
N ASP A 76 -2.74 -6.06 8.36
CA ASP A 76 -2.68 -7.35 9.05
C ASP A 76 -3.11 -8.50 8.13
N MET A 77 -4.26 -8.35 7.46
CA MET A 77 -4.77 -9.32 6.49
C MET A 77 -3.77 -9.61 5.36
N VAL A 78 -3.17 -8.56 4.81
CA VAL A 78 -2.26 -8.64 3.66
C VAL A 78 -0.90 -9.23 4.07
N LEU A 79 -0.43 -8.93 5.29
CA LEU A 79 0.79 -9.52 5.86
C LEU A 79 0.66 -11.03 6.08
N GLU A 80 -0.50 -11.51 6.46
CA GLU A 80 -0.76 -12.94 6.56
C GLU A 80 -0.57 -13.66 5.21
N GLY A 81 -0.98 -13.02 4.11
CA GLY A 81 -0.78 -13.55 2.75
C GLY A 81 0.68 -13.75 2.34
N ILE A 82 1.61 -13.04 2.99
CA ILE A 82 3.07 -13.23 2.80
C ILE A 82 3.74 -13.94 3.98
N SER A 83 2.93 -14.61 4.84
CA SER A 83 3.41 -15.28 6.06
C SER A 83 4.20 -14.37 6.99
N ARG A 84 3.89 -13.05 6.98
CA ARG A 84 4.54 -11.98 7.76
C ARG A 84 6.05 -11.86 7.52
N ASN A 85 6.55 -12.37 6.38
CA ASN A 85 7.96 -12.31 6.01
C ASN A 85 8.24 -11.07 5.16
N ILE A 86 9.05 -10.16 5.67
CA ILE A 86 9.44 -8.91 4.99
C ILE A 86 10.96 -8.83 4.90
N LYS A 87 11.46 -8.37 3.75
CA LYS A 87 12.88 -8.10 3.57
C LYS A 87 13.21 -6.66 3.99
N PRO A 88 14.33 -6.41 4.67
CA PRO A 88 14.75 -5.05 4.99
C PRO A 88 14.89 -4.11 3.79
N THR A 89 15.12 -4.68 2.59
CA THR A 89 15.21 -3.92 1.33
C THR A 89 13.88 -3.33 0.86
N GLN A 90 12.75 -3.80 1.39
CA GLN A 90 11.40 -3.32 1.06
C GLN A 90 11.04 -2.01 1.78
N PHE A 91 11.87 -1.58 2.72
CA PHE A 91 11.76 -0.28 3.37
C PHE A 91 12.60 0.76 2.64
N ASP A 92 12.01 1.93 2.41
CA ASP A 92 12.72 3.06 1.84
C ASP A 92 13.53 3.84 2.90
N ALA A 93 14.31 4.83 2.46
CA ALA A 93 15.10 5.69 3.35
C ALA A 93 14.24 6.58 4.27
N GLN A 94 12.95 6.71 4.00
CA GLN A 94 11.99 7.47 4.79
C GLN A 94 11.12 6.59 5.69
N GLY A 95 11.44 5.32 5.79
CA GLY A 95 10.73 4.35 6.61
C GLY A 95 9.41 3.85 6.03
N ASN A 96 9.06 4.16 4.76
CA ASN A 96 7.87 3.58 4.16
C ASN A 96 8.14 2.13 3.73
N LEU A 97 7.12 1.29 3.81
CA LEU A 97 7.18 -0.12 3.43
C LEU A 97 6.43 -0.34 2.11
N SER A 98 7.02 -1.10 1.19
CA SER A 98 6.35 -1.53 -0.04
C SER A 98 6.68 -2.99 -0.36
N PHE A 99 5.64 -3.78 -0.60
CA PHE A 99 5.78 -5.18 -0.98
C PHE A 99 4.68 -5.61 -1.95
N GLY A 100 4.91 -6.71 -2.67
CA GLY A 100 3.95 -7.29 -3.60
C GLY A 100 3.43 -8.64 -3.10
N ILE A 101 2.17 -8.90 -3.40
CA ILE A 101 1.54 -10.21 -3.28
C ILE A 101 1.35 -10.74 -4.68
N ARG A 102 1.79 -11.97 -4.92
CA ARG A 102 1.71 -12.58 -6.25
C ARG A 102 0.27 -12.92 -6.61
N GLU A 103 -0.47 -13.47 -5.69
CA GLU A 103 -1.84 -13.90 -5.89
C GLU A 103 -2.73 -13.47 -4.71
N HIS A 104 -3.89 -12.92 -5.00
CA HIS A 104 -4.82 -12.49 -3.94
C HIS A 104 -5.36 -13.66 -3.11
N ILE A 105 -5.35 -14.87 -3.66
CA ILE A 105 -5.78 -16.10 -2.97
C ILE A 105 -4.82 -16.56 -1.87
N ASP A 106 -3.58 -16.05 -1.83
CA ASP A 106 -2.65 -16.29 -0.72
C ASP A 106 -3.12 -15.59 0.58
N ILE A 107 -4.05 -14.64 0.46
CA ILE A 107 -4.59 -13.90 1.60
C ILE A 107 -5.67 -14.74 2.29
N PRO A 108 -5.57 -14.98 3.60
CA PRO A 108 -6.56 -15.74 4.36
C PRO A 108 -7.99 -15.16 4.20
N GLY A 109 -8.94 -16.05 3.99
CA GLY A 109 -10.34 -15.67 3.77
C GLY A 109 -10.72 -15.36 2.32
N MET A 110 -9.74 -15.24 1.41
CA MET A 110 -10.01 -15.10 -0.02
C MET A 110 -10.18 -16.47 -0.66
N ARG A 111 -11.17 -16.58 -1.54
CA ARG A 111 -11.42 -17.79 -2.34
C ARG A 111 -11.27 -17.49 -3.81
N TYR A 112 -10.78 -18.47 -4.54
CA TYR A 112 -10.75 -18.37 -5.99
C TYR A 112 -12.18 -18.23 -6.56
N ASN A 113 -12.38 -17.19 -7.35
CA ASN A 113 -13.61 -17.00 -8.12
C ASN A 113 -13.24 -16.97 -9.62
N PRO A 114 -13.76 -17.94 -10.42
CA PRO A 114 -13.49 -17.98 -11.86
C PRO A 114 -13.88 -16.71 -12.62
N ASP A 115 -14.93 -16.02 -12.17
CA ASP A 115 -15.40 -14.80 -12.82
C ASP A 115 -14.44 -13.63 -12.64
N ILE A 116 -13.71 -13.59 -11.52
CA ILE A 116 -12.73 -12.55 -11.20
C ILE A 116 -11.37 -12.91 -11.79
N GLY A 117 -10.92 -14.16 -11.60
CA GLY A 117 -9.58 -14.62 -11.96
C GLY A 117 -8.53 -14.30 -10.89
N ILE A 118 -7.27 -14.53 -11.21
CA ILE A 118 -6.14 -14.32 -10.29
C ILE A 118 -5.51 -12.94 -10.56
N PHE A 119 -5.32 -12.16 -9.49
CA PHE A 119 -4.65 -10.87 -9.53
C PHE A 119 -3.54 -10.79 -8.49
N GLY A 120 -2.39 -10.27 -8.92
CA GLY A 120 -1.35 -9.80 -8.02
C GLY A 120 -1.60 -8.35 -7.61
N MET A 121 -1.10 -7.97 -6.44
CA MET A 121 -1.27 -6.60 -5.95
C MET A 121 0.00 -6.09 -5.27
N ASN A 122 0.17 -4.78 -5.31
CA ASN A 122 1.23 -4.08 -4.60
C ASN A 122 0.61 -3.32 -3.42
N VAL A 123 1.26 -3.43 -2.27
CA VAL A 123 0.86 -2.77 -1.04
C VAL A 123 1.97 -1.82 -0.63
N SER A 124 1.59 -0.57 -0.38
CA SER A 124 2.51 0.47 0.11
C SER A 124 1.95 1.08 1.37
N VAL A 125 2.71 1.03 2.45
CA VAL A 125 2.36 1.57 3.75
C VAL A 125 3.22 2.79 4.02
N THR A 126 2.56 3.90 4.34
CA THR A 126 3.22 5.16 4.69
C THR A 126 3.07 5.39 6.18
N PHE A 127 4.18 5.67 6.85
CA PHE A 127 4.22 5.95 8.28
C PHE A 127 4.44 7.45 8.53
N GLU A 128 3.93 7.94 9.63
CA GLU A 128 4.12 9.33 10.06
C GLU A 128 4.31 9.44 11.57
N LYS A 129 4.99 10.51 11.99
CA LYS A 129 4.97 10.98 13.38
C LYS A 129 4.00 12.16 13.50
N PRO A 130 3.40 12.40 14.67
CA PRO A 130 2.64 13.61 14.92
C PRO A 130 3.43 14.85 14.51
N GLY A 131 2.75 15.83 13.89
CA GLY A 131 3.40 17.03 13.37
C GLY A 131 3.72 17.04 11.89
N TYR A 132 3.62 15.93 11.15
CA TYR A 132 3.85 15.90 9.69
C TYR A 132 2.87 16.74 8.88
N ARG A 133 1.77 17.20 9.50
CA ARG A 133 0.82 18.13 8.89
C ARG A 133 1.47 19.41 8.37
N ILE A 134 2.58 19.86 8.97
CA ILE A 134 3.29 21.07 8.52
C ILE A 134 3.75 20.99 7.05
N ALA A 135 4.05 19.78 6.57
CA ALA A 135 4.46 19.54 5.18
C ALA A 135 3.29 19.50 4.20
N ARG A 136 2.06 19.32 4.69
CA ARG A 136 0.85 19.13 3.86
C ARG A 136 -0.14 20.30 3.94
N ARG A 137 -0.03 21.14 4.96
CA ARG A 137 -0.93 22.30 5.12
C ARG A 137 -0.76 23.32 3.99
N LYS A 138 -1.86 23.99 3.61
CA LYS A 138 -1.89 24.95 2.52
C LYS A 138 -1.17 26.26 2.86
N ILE A 139 -1.29 26.72 4.10
CA ILE A 139 -0.73 28.00 4.58
C ILE A 139 0.49 27.71 5.46
N ARG A 140 1.57 28.48 5.29
CA ARG A 140 2.83 28.36 6.03
C ARG A 140 3.41 26.93 5.98
N GLN A 141 3.35 26.30 4.80
CA GLN A 141 3.94 24.98 4.56
C GLN A 141 5.46 25.04 4.79
N LYS A 142 6.00 24.05 5.51
CA LYS A 142 7.43 23.87 5.75
C LYS A 142 7.79 22.41 5.65
N LYS A 143 9.03 22.10 5.29
CA LYS A 143 9.56 20.73 5.30
C LYS A 143 9.68 20.23 6.74
N VAL A 144 9.41 18.93 6.95
CA VAL A 144 9.65 18.29 8.25
C VAL A 144 11.15 18.30 8.53
N PRO A 145 11.58 18.77 9.72
CA PRO A 145 12.98 18.78 10.12
C PRO A 145 13.57 17.37 10.07
N GLN A 146 14.84 17.25 9.70
CA GLN A 146 15.50 15.95 9.52
C GLN A 146 15.49 15.12 10.82
N LYS A 147 15.66 15.76 11.97
CA LYS A 147 15.59 15.12 13.31
C LYS A 147 14.22 14.50 13.65
N HIS A 148 13.16 14.96 13.00
CA HIS A 148 11.79 14.48 13.26
C HIS A 148 11.30 13.50 12.19
N ARG A 149 12.10 13.23 11.16
CA ARG A 149 11.74 12.24 10.15
C ARG A 149 11.84 10.83 10.73
N ILE A 150 11.01 9.95 10.25
CA ILE A 150 11.05 8.55 10.61
C ILE A 150 12.25 7.90 9.92
N SER A 151 12.99 7.09 10.67
CA SER A 151 14.04 6.24 10.13
C SER A 151 13.48 4.85 9.79
N LYS A 152 14.19 4.13 8.93
CA LYS A 152 13.90 2.75 8.59
C LYS A 152 13.84 1.85 9.83
N GLU A 153 14.78 2.03 10.75
CA GLU A 153 14.90 1.24 11.98
C GLU A 153 13.71 1.43 12.93
N GLU A 154 13.21 2.68 13.04
CA GLU A 154 12.03 2.97 13.86
C GLU A 154 10.78 2.29 13.28
N THR A 155 10.64 2.29 11.96
CA THR A 155 9.50 1.63 11.30
C THR A 155 9.57 0.11 11.42
N MET A 156 10.77 -0.46 11.28
CA MET A 156 10.97 -1.90 11.45
C MET A 156 10.57 -2.34 12.85
N LYS A 157 11.01 -1.65 13.89
CA LYS A 157 10.59 -1.92 15.28
C LYS A 157 9.08 -1.82 15.46
N PHE A 158 8.47 -0.76 14.91
CA PHE A 158 7.03 -0.57 14.97
C PHE A 158 6.26 -1.74 14.33
N MET A 159 6.72 -2.24 13.18
CA MET A 159 6.10 -3.37 12.48
C MET A 159 6.28 -4.69 13.23
N GLU A 160 7.43 -4.90 13.87
CA GLU A 160 7.69 -6.07 14.70
C GLU A 160 6.78 -6.09 15.93
N GLU A 161 6.67 -4.96 16.65
CA GLU A 161 5.88 -4.85 17.88
C GLU A 161 4.36 -4.94 17.64
N ASN A 162 3.84 -4.34 16.54
CA ASN A 162 2.40 -4.25 16.32
C ASN A 162 1.84 -5.32 15.37
N PHE A 163 2.64 -5.83 14.46
CA PHE A 163 2.20 -6.77 13.41
C PHE A 163 2.95 -8.09 13.40
N ASN A 164 3.85 -8.34 14.37
CA ASN A 164 4.63 -9.57 14.48
C ASN A 164 5.32 -9.97 13.17
N VAL A 165 5.98 -9.01 12.53
CA VAL A 165 6.67 -9.20 11.25
C VAL A 165 8.03 -9.86 11.47
N ASN A 166 8.35 -10.86 10.63
CA ASN A 166 9.66 -11.51 10.61
C ASN A 166 10.53 -10.89 9.50
N TYR A 167 11.76 -10.52 9.84
CA TYR A 167 12.71 -10.01 8.88
C TYR A 167 13.59 -11.13 8.33
N VAL A 168 13.47 -11.40 7.03
CA VAL A 168 14.28 -12.38 6.33
C VAL A 168 15.48 -11.66 5.73
N THR A 169 16.67 -11.92 6.26
CA THR A 169 17.94 -11.55 5.64
C THR A 169 18.36 -12.67 4.69
N GLU A 170 18.47 -12.36 3.40
CA GLU A 170 19.19 -13.22 2.44
C GLU A 170 20.67 -13.01 2.60
#